data_7f1a86cf7cf5c94ed41d8f49155c1b56
#
_entry.id   7f1a86cf7cf5c94ed41d8f49155c1b56
#
_cell.length_a   1.000
_cell.length_b   1.000
_cell.length_c   1.000
_cell.angle_alpha   90.00
_cell.angle_beta   90.00
_cell.angle_gamma   90.00
#
_symmetry.space_group_name_H-M   'P 1'
#
loop_
_entity.id
_entity.type
_entity.pdbx_description
1 polymer ?
#
loop_
_entity_poly.entity_id
_entity_poly.type
_entity_poly.pdbx_seq_one_letter_code
_entity_poly.pdbx_strand_id
1 'polypeptide(L)'
;MSDSPSLQDSPTPAGSVRSATERTAGLPQLVLLLTASCLSVLGAVLIAPVLPQIAQEFADTAGVDVLVPIVLTAPSLVIGLTAPFAGFIADKIDRKRVLLIAMVVYAVVGTAPLYLGSLQSIIISRVLLGVCEAAIMTCCTTLIGDYWSGPRRSKYLGLQTLVASISATVFLALGGALGAAGWRAPFWLYVVPLLLVIPMARLIWQPTRHRAGEALHRHLEPVPWRQLLAPCLVTLFGGIVFYALLVELSFVLTGVGVTSTATIGGISAIMSLATAVGAATFARLSRYTPRTLLPIEFGLSALGLVLVFSSTALPVITLGAVFTGFGTGLLLPTLLTWAVNRLRFEQRGRGTGLWTGTLFIGQFLSPILLAAISAGVGGLQPALGVLGVVTAVAALTTLLLVRRNNERLDVTRD
;
A
#
# COMPACT_ATOMS: atom_id res chain seq x y z
N MET A 1 19.78 20.42 80.16
CA MET A 1 19.32 21.77 79.79
C MET A 1 19.94 22.10 78.46
N SER A 2 19.18 21.92 77.36
CA SER A 2 19.38 22.62 76.14
C SER A 2 18.14 22.32 75.23
N ASP A 3 17.34 23.36 75.09
CA ASP A 3 16.11 23.36 74.27
C ASP A 3 16.44 23.22 72.79
N SER A 4 15.69 22.37 72.09
CA SER A 4 15.65 22.33 70.63
C SER A 4 14.36 23.01 70.19
N PRO A 5 14.41 23.95 69.23
CA PRO A 5 13.20 24.57 68.72
C PRO A 5 12.48 23.68 67.69
N SER A 6 11.16 23.59 67.87
CA SER A 6 10.18 22.96 67.00
C SER A 6 10.13 23.63 65.64
N LEU A 7 10.32 22.85 64.54
CA LEU A 7 10.06 23.26 63.20
C LEU A 7 8.55 23.28 62.94
N GLN A 8 8.01 24.45 62.64
CA GLN A 8 6.65 24.69 62.21
C GLN A 8 6.37 24.04 60.87
N ASP A 9 5.36 23.19 60.83
CA ASP A 9 4.74 22.68 59.61
C ASP A 9 4.13 23.82 58.81
N SER A 10 4.70 24.11 57.65
CA SER A 10 4.09 24.97 56.63
C SER A 10 3.09 24.15 55.81
N PRO A 11 1.83 24.56 55.66
CA PRO A 11 0.89 23.84 54.82
C PRO A 11 1.27 24.03 53.33
N THR A 12 1.61 22.92 52.67
CA THR A 12 1.77 22.85 51.23
C THR A 12 0.43 23.17 50.56
N PRO A 13 0.34 24.14 49.63
CA PRO A 13 -0.88 24.37 48.91
C PRO A 13 -1.17 23.19 48.01
N ALA A 14 -2.23 22.46 48.33
CA ALA A 14 -2.82 21.46 47.44
C ALA A 14 -3.34 22.15 46.16
N GLY A 15 -2.43 22.38 45.23
CA GLY A 15 -2.79 22.75 43.85
C GLY A 15 -3.54 21.58 43.25
N SER A 16 -4.86 21.72 43.10
CA SER A 16 -5.70 20.83 42.36
C SER A 16 -5.20 20.81 40.90
N VAL A 17 -4.36 19.84 40.57
CA VAL A 17 -4.10 19.45 39.16
C VAL A 17 -5.44 18.97 38.65
N ARG A 18 -6.14 19.85 37.93
CA ARG A 18 -7.28 19.45 37.11
C ARG A 18 -6.78 18.35 36.18
N SER A 19 -7.11 17.11 36.49
CA SER A 19 -6.93 15.99 35.57
C SER A 19 -7.73 16.33 34.32
N ALA A 20 -7.04 16.78 33.29
CA ALA A 20 -7.63 16.84 31.97
C ALA A 20 -8.13 15.42 31.69
N THR A 21 -9.43 15.26 31.57
CA THR A 21 -10.07 13.99 31.22
C THR A 21 -9.39 13.48 29.96
N GLU A 22 -8.50 12.50 30.09
CA GLU A 22 -7.84 11.86 28.96
C GLU A 22 -8.93 11.23 28.10
N ARG A 23 -9.13 11.81 26.90
CA ARG A 23 -10.07 11.25 25.93
C ARG A 23 -9.57 9.86 25.52
N THR A 24 -10.32 8.83 25.84
CA THR A 24 -10.01 7.46 25.43
C THR A 24 -10.63 7.18 24.07
N ALA A 25 -9.84 6.67 23.15
CA ALA A 25 -10.32 6.27 21.83
C ALA A 25 -11.09 4.94 21.91
N GLY A 26 -12.26 4.90 21.31
CA GLY A 26 -13.15 3.76 21.26
C GLY A 26 -13.36 3.21 19.84
N LEU A 27 -14.38 2.38 19.71
CA LEU A 27 -14.75 1.76 18.42
C LEU A 27 -15.05 2.78 17.31
N PRO A 28 -15.76 3.91 17.56
CA PRO A 28 -16.04 4.88 16.49
C PRO A 28 -14.79 5.45 15.85
N GLN A 29 -13.76 5.79 16.66
CA GLN A 29 -12.49 6.31 16.16
C GLN A 29 -11.76 5.25 15.34
N LEU A 30 -11.76 3.99 15.79
CA LEU A 30 -11.16 2.88 15.06
C LEU A 30 -11.83 2.69 13.69
N VAL A 31 -13.16 2.61 13.65
CA VAL A 31 -13.91 2.42 12.39
C VAL A 31 -13.63 3.55 11.42
N LEU A 32 -13.64 4.82 11.87
CA LEU A 32 -13.33 5.97 11.02
C LEU A 32 -11.91 5.91 10.44
N LEU A 33 -10.91 5.56 11.26
CA LEU A 33 -9.52 5.47 10.79
C LEU A 33 -9.33 4.30 9.83
N LEU A 34 -9.97 3.15 10.07
CA LEU A 34 -9.93 2.00 9.17
C LEU A 34 -10.59 2.33 7.82
N THR A 35 -11.78 2.96 7.84
CA THR A 35 -12.48 3.36 6.62
C THR A 35 -11.70 4.41 5.84
N ALA A 36 -11.09 5.39 6.52
CA ALA A 36 -10.24 6.37 5.86
C ALA A 36 -8.97 5.72 5.25
N SER A 37 -8.42 4.71 5.89
CA SER A 37 -7.27 3.96 5.33
C SER A 37 -7.61 3.24 4.02
N CYS A 38 -8.89 2.88 3.78
CA CYS A 38 -9.32 2.28 2.52
C CYS A 38 -9.24 3.24 1.33
N LEU A 39 -9.18 4.56 1.57
CA LEU A 39 -9.12 5.55 0.48
C LEU A 39 -7.83 5.42 -0.35
N SER A 40 -6.69 5.10 0.28
CA SER A 40 -5.44 4.85 -0.44
C SER A 40 -5.55 3.60 -1.32
N VAL A 41 -6.32 2.60 -0.90
CA VAL A 41 -6.59 1.40 -1.70
C VAL A 41 -7.56 1.70 -2.84
N LEU A 42 -8.58 2.53 -2.58
CA LEU A 42 -9.53 2.95 -3.60
C LEU A 42 -8.81 3.62 -4.78
N GLY A 43 -7.90 4.57 -4.52
CA GLY A 43 -7.13 5.22 -5.57
C GLY A 43 -6.21 4.27 -6.35
N ALA A 44 -5.68 3.25 -5.68
CA ALA A 44 -4.73 2.32 -6.25
C ALA A 44 -5.35 1.25 -7.18
N VAL A 45 -6.66 0.92 -7.05
CA VAL A 45 -7.23 -0.23 -7.75
C VAL A 45 -8.55 0.02 -8.48
N LEU A 46 -9.33 1.04 -8.06
CA LEU A 46 -10.71 1.23 -8.53
C LEU A 46 -10.87 1.28 -10.04
N ILE A 47 -9.95 1.97 -10.72
CA ILE A 47 -10.03 2.23 -12.16
C ILE A 47 -9.36 1.15 -13.02
N ALA A 48 -8.70 0.16 -12.41
CA ALA A 48 -8.00 -0.88 -13.16
C ALA A 48 -8.91 -1.61 -14.19
N PRO A 49 -10.17 -1.99 -13.87
CA PRO A 49 -11.05 -2.65 -14.83
C PRO A 49 -11.46 -1.79 -16.04
N VAL A 50 -11.38 -0.45 -15.93
CA VAL A 50 -11.81 0.49 -16.97
C VAL A 50 -10.65 1.09 -17.78
N LEU A 51 -9.41 0.72 -17.50
CA LEU A 51 -8.24 1.20 -18.25
C LEU A 51 -8.35 1.00 -19.76
N PRO A 52 -8.85 -0.15 -20.29
CA PRO A 52 -9.05 -0.31 -21.73
C PRO A 52 -10.05 0.68 -22.33
N GLN A 53 -11.10 1.06 -21.59
CA GLN A 53 -12.04 2.10 -22.05
C GLN A 53 -11.38 3.48 -22.09
N ILE A 54 -10.51 3.80 -21.11
CA ILE A 54 -9.72 5.03 -21.12
C ILE A 54 -8.78 5.03 -22.33
N ALA A 55 -8.12 3.89 -22.63
CA ALA A 55 -7.25 3.77 -23.78
C ALA A 55 -8.01 3.99 -25.13
N GLN A 56 -9.23 3.51 -25.23
CA GLN A 56 -10.08 3.74 -26.39
C GLN A 56 -10.49 5.20 -26.52
N GLU A 57 -10.89 5.87 -25.44
CA GLU A 57 -11.28 7.29 -25.43
C GLU A 57 -10.14 8.20 -25.88
N PHE A 58 -8.91 7.88 -25.52
CA PHE A 58 -7.71 8.68 -25.81
C PHE A 58 -6.81 8.04 -26.88
N ALA A 59 -7.37 7.20 -27.77
CA ALA A 59 -6.60 6.42 -28.75
C ALA A 59 -5.71 7.30 -29.67
N ASP A 60 -6.11 8.53 -29.95
CA ASP A 60 -5.36 9.48 -30.78
C ASP A 60 -4.18 10.14 -30.03
N THR A 61 -4.02 9.87 -28.74
CA THR A 61 -2.94 10.45 -27.93
C THR A 61 -1.65 9.65 -28.14
N ALA A 62 -0.58 10.32 -28.55
CA ALA A 62 0.73 9.68 -28.71
C ALA A 62 1.19 9.06 -27.38
N GLY A 63 1.57 7.77 -27.40
CA GLY A 63 2.03 7.04 -26.21
C GLY A 63 0.90 6.58 -25.28
N VAL A 64 -0.33 6.49 -25.76
CA VAL A 64 -1.51 6.06 -24.98
C VAL A 64 -1.27 4.74 -24.24
N ASP A 65 -0.59 3.79 -24.86
CA ASP A 65 -0.30 2.46 -24.28
C ASP A 65 0.56 2.53 -23.01
N VAL A 66 1.36 3.58 -22.84
CA VAL A 66 2.17 3.84 -21.65
C VAL A 66 1.44 4.78 -20.69
N LEU A 67 0.80 5.84 -21.23
CA LEU A 67 0.19 6.89 -20.43
C LEU A 67 -1.06 6.39 -19.67
N VAL A 68 -1.86 5.51 -20.26
CA VAL A 68 -3.09 5.00 -19.60
C VAL A 68 -2.77 4.15 -18.36
N PRO A 69 -1.85 3.16 -18.41
CA PRO A 69 -1.38 2.49 -17.21
C PRO A 69 -0.79 3.46 -16.14
N ILE A 70 -0.12 4.54 -16.57
CA ILE A 70 0.40 5.56 -15.66
C ILE A 70 -0.73 6.29 -14.91
N VAL A 71 -1.93 6.46 -15.50
CA VAL A 71 -3.09 7.01 -14.76
C VAL A 71 -3.36 6.24 -13.46
N LEU A 72 -3.19 4.92 -13.46
CA LEU A 72 -3.36 4.10 -12.27
C LEU A 72 -2.13 4.15 -11.35
N THR A 73 -0.91 4.17 -11.91
CA THR A 73 0.33 3.98 -11.15
C THR A 73 1.02 5.29 -10.72
N ALA A 74 0.62 6.45 -11.26
CA ALA A 74 1.18 7.74 -10.86
C ALA A 74 1.10 8.03 -9.35
N PRO A 75 0.01 7.69 -8.62
CA PRO A 75 -0.02 7.82 -7.17
C PRO A 75 1.08 6.99 -6.49
N SER A 76 1.38 5.80 -7.00
CA SER A 76 2.44 4.94 -6.44
C SER A 76 3.82 5.60 -6.52
N LEU A 77 4.14 6.33 -7.60
CA LEU A 77 5.38 7.09 -7.68
C LEU A 77 5.49 8.11 -6.54
N VAL A 78 4.43 8.87 -6.30
CA VAL A 78 4.42 9.90 -5.25
C VAL A 78 4.57 9.29 -3.86
N ILE A 79 3.83 8.22 -3.58
CA ILE A 79 3.95 7.48 -2.31
C ILE A 79 5.37 6.93 -2.18
N GLY A 80 5.92 6.36 -3.24
CA GLY A 80 7.28 5.82 -3.27
C GLY A 80 8.35 6.86 -2.92
N LEU A 81 8.24 8.05 -3.48
CA LEU A 81 9.18 9.16 -3.22
C LEU A 81 9.00 9.78 -1.83
N THR A 82 7.79 9.79 -1.30
CA THR A 82 7.49 10.44 0.00
C THR A 82 7.61 9.50 1.20
N ALA A 83 7.46 8.19 1.01
CA ALA A 83 7.48 7.20 2.08
C ALA A 83 8.73 7.26 3.00
N PRO A 84 9.97 7.46 2.49
CA PRO A 84 11.14 7.59 3.35
C PRO A 84 11.08 8.78 4.33
N PHE A 85 10.31 9.81 3.99
CA PHE A 85 10.18 11.05 4.77
C PHE A 85 8.87 11.11 5.58
N ALA A 86 7.94 10.17 5.35
CA ALA A 86 6.60 10.20 5.91
C ALA A 86 6.59 10.26 7.45
N GLY A 87 7.48 9.51 8.12
CA GLY A 87 7.63 9.54 9.57
C GLY A 87 8.06 10.92 10.10
N PHE A 88 9.07 11.54 9.48
CA PHE A 88 9.56 12.86 9.85
C PHE A 88 8.51 13.95 9.65
N ILE A 89 7.77 13.86 8.55
CA ILE A 89 6.67 14.79 8.26
C ILE A 89 5.55 14.61 9.30
N ALA A 90 5.12 13.38 9.56
CA ALA A 90 4.06 13.07 10.52
C ALA A 90 4.39 13.53 11.95
N ASP A 91 5.68 13.67 12.26
CA ASP A 91 6.13 14.13 13.57
C ASP A 91 6.01 15.65 13.77
N LYS A 92 5.97 16.42 12.70
CA LYS A 92 5.93 17.89 12.75
C LYS A 92 4.55 18.50 12.53
N ILE A 93 3.58 17.73 12.04
CA ILE A 93 2.27 18.24 11.61
C ILE A 93 1.15 17.87 12.58
N ASP A 94 0.08 18.66 12.55
CA ASP A 94 -1.21 18.30 13.14
C ASP A 94 -1.89 17.23 12.25
N ARG A 95 -1.78 15.97 12.68
CA ARG A 95 -2.24 14.80 11.92
C ARG A 95 -3.72 14.85 11.62
N LYS A 96 -4.54 15.36 12.56
CA LYS A 96 -5.98 15.53 12.34
C LYS A 96 -6.25 16.54 11.22
N ARG A 97 -5.62 17.72 11.26
CA ARG A 97 -5.85 18.76 10.25
C ARG A 97 -5.40 18.29 8.87
N VAL A 98 -4.20 17.70 8.79
CA VAL A 98 -3.67 17.19 7.52
C VAL A 98 -4.56 16.09 6.97
N LEU A 99 -5.05 15.17 7.79
CA LEU A 99 -5.96 14.11 7.37
C LEU A 99 -7.27 14.68 6.78
N LEU A 100 -7.90 15.65 7.46
CA LEU A 100 -9.13 16.26 6.98
C LEU A 100 -8.93 17.04 5.67
N ILE A 101 -7.84 17.84 5.57
CA ILE A 101 -7.51 18.58 4.35
C ILE A 101 -7.21 17.58 3.21
N ALA A 102 -6.39 16.55 3.47
CA ALA A 102 -6.08 15.55 2.47
C ALA A 102 -7.33 14.82 1.95
N MET A 103 -8.31 14.51 2.81
CA MET A 103 -9.57 13.88 2.39
C MET A 103 -10.43 14.80 1.51
N VAL A 104 -10.49 16.10 1.81
CA VAL A 104 -11.22 17.06 0.97
C VAL A 104 -10.53 17.23 -0.38
N VAL A 105 -9.21 17.44 -0.39
CA VAL A 105 -8.44 17.57 -1.63
C VAL A 105 -8.49 16.27 -2.44
N TYR A 106 -8.40 15.11 -1.78
CA TYR A 106 -8.56 13.79 -2.40
C TYR A 106 -9.89 13.67 -3.16
N ALA A 107 -11.00 14.12 -2.56
CA ALA A 107 -12.29 14.09 -3.23
C ALA A 107 -12.33 15.00 -4.47
N VAL A 108 -11.77 16.20 -4.38
CA VAL A 108 -11.72 17.16 -5.50
C VAL A 108 -10.85 16.63 -6.64
N VAL A 109 -9.62 16.23 -6.36
CA VAL A 109 -8.69 15.75 -7.39
C VAL A 109 -9.07 14.35 -7.89
N GLY A 110 -9.69 13.53 -7.02
CA GLY A 110 -10.17 12.21 -7.36
C GLY A 110 -11.32 12.22 -8.36
N THR A 111 -12.22 13.19 -8.25
CA THR A 111 -13.33 13.39 -9.19
C THR A 111 -12.94 14.20 -10.43
N ALA A 112 -11.74 14.78 -10.48
CA ALA A 112 -11.31 15.61 -11.60
C ALA A 112 -11.45 14.95 -12.99
N PRO A 113 -11.19 13.62 -13.20
CA PRO A 113 -11.38 12.97 -14.49
C PRO A 113 -12.82 12.97 -15.01
N LEU A 114 -13.81 13.29 -14.18
CA LEU A 114 -15.19 13.50 -14.64
C LEU A 114 -15.30 14.69 -15.62
N TYR A 115 -14.41 15.68 -15.47
CA TYR A 115 -14.46 16.96 -16.19
C TYR A 115 -13.26 17.17 -17.11
N LEU A 116 -12.17 16.43 -16.90
CA LEU A 116 -10.95 16.59 -17.68
C LEU A 116 -11.07 15.91 -19.05
N GLY A 117 -10.59 16.60 -20.08
CA GLY A 117 -10.64 16.15 -21.48
C GLY A 117 -9.29 15.71 -22.05
N SER A 118 -8.19 15.72 -21.27
CA SER A 118 -6.87 15.28 -21.76
C SER A 118 -6.23 14.29 -20.79
N LEU A 119 -5.51 13.31 -21.33
CA LEU A 119 -4.85 12.26 -20.56
C LEU A 119 -3.77 12.85 -19.64
N GLN A 120 -3.05 13.87 -20.10
CA GLN A 120 -2.03 14.58 -19.30
C GLN A 120 -2.63 15.24 -18.06
N SER A 121 -3.76 15.91 -18.20
CA SER A 121 -4.44 16.55 -17.07
C SER A 121 -4.99 15.52 -16.06
N ILE A 122 -5.46 14.37 -16.56
CA ILE A 122 -5.85 13.24 -15.73
C ILE A 122 -4.65 12.72 -14.95
N ILE A 123 -3.48 12.50 -15.58
CA ILE A 123 -2.25 12.06 -14.90
C ILE A 123 -1.84 13.06 -13.80
N ILE A 124 -1.88 14.36 -14.09
CA ILE A 124 -1.57 15.39 -13.08
C ILE A 124 -2.52 15.26 -11.87
N SER A 125 -3.82 15.05 -12.12
CA SER A 125 -4.76 14.80 -11.02
C SER A 125 -4.40 13.56 -10.20
N ARG A 126 -3.88 12.50 -10.84
CA ARG A 126 -3.42 11.27 -10.16
C ARG A 126 -2.17 11.50 -9.32
N VAL A 127 -1.22 12.32 -9.80
CA VAL A 127 -0.05 12.74 -9.01
C VAL A 127 -0.49 13.48 -7.74
N LEU A 128 -1.41 14.44 -7.86
CA LEU A 128 -1.96 15.16 -6.71
C LEU A 128 -2.74 14.22 -5.77
N LEU A 129 -3.47 13.27 -6.32
CA LEU A 129 -4.15 12.23 -5.55
C LEU A 129 -3.15 11.42 -4.71
N GLY A 130 -2.01 11.04 -5.29
CA GLY A 130 -0.94 10.31 -4.60
C GLY A 130 -0.39 11.06 -3.39
N VAL A 131 -0.29 12.39 -3.44
CA VAL A 131 0.08 13.22 -2.26
C VAL A 131 -0.96 13.06 -1.15
N CYS A 132 -2.25 13.10 -1.51
CA CYS A 132 -3.33 12.92 -0.54
C CYS A 132 -3.33 11.50 0.05
N GLU A 133 -3.10 10.47 -0.77
CA GLU A 133 -3.01 9.07 -0.34
C GLU A 133 -1.87 8.84 0.64
N ALA A 134 -0.68 9.36 0.34
CA ALA A 134 0.47 9.30 1.24
C ALA A 134 0.16 9.95 2.59
N ALA A 135 -0.50 11.11 2.59
CA ALA A 135 -0.90 11.83 3.79
C ALA A 135 -1.96 11.06 4.59
N ILE A 136 -3.01 10.56 3.93
CA ILE A 136 -4.10 9.79 4.57
C ILE A 136 -3.54 8.51 5.20
N MET A 137 -2.77 7.72 4.44
CA MET A 137 -2.17 6.47 4.93
C MET A 137 -1.28 6.71 6.16
N THR A 138 -0.41 7.72 6.08
CA THR A 138 0.51 8.06 7.18
C THR A 138 -0.25 8.56 8.41
N CYS A 139 -1.23 9.47 8.24
CA CYS A 139 -1.99 10.02 9.36
C CYS A 139 -2.87 8.96 10.04
N CYS A 140 -3.54 8.09 9.27
CA CYS A 140 -4.38 7.02 9.84
C CYS A 140 -3.53 6.03 10.65
N THR A 141 -2.42 5.55 10.08
CA THR A 141 -1.54 4.60 10.76
C THR A 141 -0.92 5.19 12.03
N THR A 142 -0.48 6.45 11.97
CA THR A 142 0.10 7.12 13.15
C THR A 142 -0.95 7.43 14.21
N LEU A 143 -2.17 7.86 13.87
CA LEU A 143 -3.25 8.07 14.82
C LEU A 143 -3.68 6.77 15.50
N ILE A 144 -3.73 5.64 14.79
CA ILE A 144 -3.94 4.32 15.41
C ILE A 144 -2.80 4.03 16.39
N GLY A 145 -1.56 4.32 16.02
CA GLY A 145 -0.40 4.15 16.88
C GLY A 145 -0.39 5.05 18.12
N ASP A 146 -0.99 6.25 18.04
CA ASP A 146 -1.07 7.20 19.14
C ASP A 146 -2.25 6.93 20.09
N TYR A 147 -3.38 6.47 19.54
CA TYR A 147 -4.60 6.22 20.35
C TYR A 147 -4.53 4.93 21.13
N TRP A 148 -3.78 3.94 20.66
CA TRP A 148 -3.68 2.64 21.32
C TRP A 148 -2.23 2.21 21.49
N SER A 149 -1.95 1.49 22.57
CA SER A 149 -0.62 0.98 22.93
C SER A 149 -0.63 -0.54 23.10
N GLY A 150 0.56 -1.15 23.14
CA GLY A 150 0.76 -2.57 23.42
C GLY A 150 0.01 -3.50 22.44
N PRO A 151 -0.59 -4.60 22.93
CA PRO A 151 -1.26 -5.60 22.09
C PRO A 151 -2.43 -5.03 21.28
N ARG A 152 -3.15 -4.02 21.79
CA ARG A 152 -4.26 -3.38 21.08
C ARG A 152 -3.77 -2.64 19.84
N ARG A 153 -2.63 -1.94 19.93
CA ARG A 153 -2.00 -1.27 18.78
C ARG A 153 -1.69 -2.27 17.66
N SER A 154 -1.00 -3.36 17.99
CA SER A 154 -0.65 -4.40 17.02
C SER A 154 -1.89 -5.04 16.39
N LYS A 155 -2.93 -5.32 17.19
CA LYS A 155 -4.21 -5.85 16.71
C LYS A 155 -4.87 -4.91 15.70
N TYR A 156 -4.92 -3.59 15.99
CA TYR A 156 -5.63 -2.62 15.13
C TYR A 156 -4.86 -2.27 13.87
N LEU A 157 -3.52 -2.26 13.91
CA LEU A 157 -2.69 -2.16 12.71
C LEU A 157 -2.84 -3.42 11.82
N GLY A 158 -2.92 -4.60 12.41
CA GLY A 158 -3.24 -5.84 11.68
C GLY A 158 -4.65 -5.78 11.06
N LEU A 159 -5.63 -5.25 11.79
CA LEU A 159 -6.99 -5.07 11.27
C LEU A 159 -7.02 -4.04 10.13
N GLN A 160 -6.23 -2.97 10.20
CA GLN A 160 -6.08 -2.00 9.10
C GLN A 160 -5.59 -2.68 7.82
N THR A 161 -4.60 -3.55 7.91
CA THR A 161 -4.09 -4.32 6.76
C THR A 161 -5.14 -5.27 6.21
N LEU A 162 -5.89 -5.97 7.07
CA LEU A 162 -6.96 -6.88 6.66
C LEU A 162 -8.08 -6.12 5.92
N VAL A 163 -8.54 -5.01 6.49
CA VAL A 163 -9.60 -4.17 5.89
C VAL A 163 -9.12 -3.59 4.56
N ALA A 164 -7.86 -3.15 4.46
CA ALA A 164 -7.27 -2.71 3.20
C ALA A 164 -7.28 -3.81 2.13
N SER A 165 -6.92 -5.04 2.48
CA SER A 165 -6.92 -6.18 1.54
C SER A 165 -8.33 -6.54 1.05
N ILE A 166 -9.31 -6.54 1.95
CA ILE A 166 -10.72 -6.81 1.59
C ILE A 166 -11.27 -5.67 0.72
N SER A 167 -10.96 -4.41 1.05
CA SER A 167 -11.42 -3.26 0.28
C SER A 167 -10.88 -3.24 -1.14
N ALA A 168 -9.66 -3.73 -1.40
CA ALA A 168 -9.14 -3.87 -2.75
C ALA A 168 -10.04 -4.78 -3.62
N THR A 169 -10.45 -5.93 -3.07
CA THR A 169 -11.37 -6.85 -3.76
C THR A 169 -12.72 -6.19 -4.06
N VAL A 170 -13.28 -5.47 -3.07
CA VAL A 170 -14.55 -4.76 -3.24
C VAL A 170 -14.43 -3.63 -4.28
N PHE A 171 -13.35 -2.85 -4.24
CA PHE A 171 -13.18 -1.73 -5.17
C PHE A 171 -12.91 -2.17 -6.60
N LEU A 172 -12.23 -3.29 -6.83
CA LEU A 172 -12.09 -3.87 -8.17
C LEU A 172 -13.42 -4.34 -8.74
N ALA A 173 -14.24 -5.01 -7.92
CA ALA A 173 -15.58 -5.41 -8.33
C ALA A 173 -16.50 -4.20 -8.62
N LEU A 174 -16.47 -3.19 -7.73
CA LEU A 174 -17.24 -1.95 -7.91
C LEU A 174 -16.76 -1.15 -9.13
N GLY A 175 -15.44 -1.05 -9.34
CA GLY A 175 -14.86 -0.39 -10.49
C GLY A 175 -15.32 -1.01 -11.81
N GLY A 176 -15.32 -2.36 -11.88
CA GLY A 176 -15.84 -3.08 -13.03
C GLY A 176 -17.36 -2.92 -13.23
N ALA A 177 -18.15 -3.02 -12.15
CA ALA A 177 -19.60 -2.86 -12.21
C ALA A 177 -20.00 -1.44 -12.66
N LEU A 178 -19.38 -0.40 -12.06
CA LEU A 178 -19.61 0.99 -12.43
C LEU A 178 -19.12 1.29 -13.85
N GLY A 179 -18.03 0.64 -14.29
CA GLY A 179 -17.49 0.75 -15.63
C GLY A 179 -18.47 0.36 -16.73
N ALA A 180 -19.51 -0.41 -16.44
CA ALA A 180 -20.60 -0.71 -17.37
C ALA A 180 -21.38 0.56 -17.79
N ALA A 181 -21.40 1.60 -16.96
CA ALA A 181 -21.98 2.91 -17.27
C ALA A 181 -20.94 3.87 -17.92
N GLY A 182 -19.76 3.39 -18.27
CA GLY A 182 -18.66 4.13 -18.86
C GLY A 182 -17.49 4.36 -17.91
N TRP A 183 -16.30 4.61 -18.49
CA TRP A 183 -15.04 4.72 -17.75
C TRP A 183 -15.00 5.86 -16.69
N ARG A 184 -15.84 6.87 -16.85
CA ARG A 184 -15.96 7.98 -15.91
C ARG A 184 -16.75 7.61 -14.66
N ALA A 185 -17.66 6.63 -14.72
CA ALA A 185 -18.57 6.31 -13.60
C ALA A 185 -17.86 5.89 -12.30
N PRO A 186 -16.77 5.10 -12.29
CA PRO A 186 -16.05 4.78 -11.06
C PRO A 186 -15.52 6.01 -10.31
N PHE A 187 -15.20 7.10 -11.01
CA PHE A 187 -14.65 8.30 -10.36
C PHE A 187 -15.63 9.00 -9.41
N TRP A 188 -16.93 8.74 -9.48
CA TRP A 188 -17.89 9.22 -8.50
C TRP A 188 -17.65 8.70 -7.08
N LEU A 189 -17.01 7.54 -6.93
CA LEU A 189 -16.67 7.01 -5.60
C LEU A 189 -15.66 7.87 -4.84
N TYR A 190 -14.90 8.72 -5.54
CA TYR A 190 -13.99 9.67 -4.88
C TYR A 190 -14.72 10.80 -4.12
N VAL A 191 -16.04 10.90 -4.19
CA VAL A 191 -16.84 11.81 -3.34
C VAL A 191 -17.01 11.26 -1.92
N VAL A 192 -16.94 9.93 -1.73
CA VAL A 192 -17.17 9.26 -0.44
C VAL A 192 -16.35 9.85 0.73
N PRO A 193 -15.08 10.24 0.56
CA PRO A 193 -14.31 10.90 1.63
C PRO A 193 -14.99 12.11 2.24
N LEU A 194 -15.75 12.90 1.47
CA LEU A 194 -16.45 14.07 2.00
C LEU A 194 -17.49 13.70 3.06
N LEU A 195 -18.12 12.54 2.92
CA LEU A 195 -19.07 12.03 3.92
C LEU A 195 -18.37 11.66 5.22
N LEU A 196 -17.09 11.26 5.15
CA LEU A 196 -16.29 10.88 6.31
C LEU A 196 -15.67 12.10 7.01
N VAL A 197 -15.47 13.21 6.31
CA VAL A 197 -14.84 14.43 6.88
C VAL A 197 -15.61 14.93 8.10
N ILE A 198 -16.95 14.96 8.04
CA ILE A 198 -17.79 15.50 9.12
C ILE A 198 -17.65 14.67 10.41
N PRO A 199 -17.88 13.33 10.42
CA PRO A 199 -17.70 12.54 11.62
C PRO A 199 -16.25 12.51 12.09
N MET A 200 -15.27 12.53 11.18
CA MET A 200 -13.86 12.59 11.55
C MET A 200 -13.50 13.90 12.22
N ALA A 201 -13.98 15.05 11.71
CA ALA A 201 -13.75 16.35 12.31
C ALA A 201 -14.27 16.43 13.76
N ARG A 202 -15.41 15.76 14.05
CA ARG A 202 -16.06 15.76 15.37
C ARG A 202 -15.48 14.73 16.35
N LEU A 203 -15.14 13.55 15.86
CA LEU A 203 -14.81 12.39 16.72
C LEU A 203 -13.30 12.15 16.84
N ILE A 204 -12.50 12.54 15.86
CA ILE A 204 -11.03 12.41 15.92
C ILE A 204 -10.44 13.66 16.56
N TRP A 205 -9.41 13.51 17.36
CA TRP A 205 -8.66 14.61 17.97
C TRP A 205 -7.16 14.45 17.73
N GLN A 206 -6.41 15.55 17.85
CA GLN A 206 -4.97 15.50 17.87
C GLN A 206 -4.53 15.07 19.28
N PRO A 207 -3.82 13.94 19.42
CA PRO A 207 -3.28 13.56 20.72
C PRO A 207 -2.33 14.63 21.24
N THR A 208 -2.52 15.07 22.47
CA THR A 208 -1.53 15.91 23.15
C THR A 208 -0.28 15.06 23.32
N ARG A 209 0.77 15.37 22.59
CA ARG A 209 2.07 14.79 22.89
C ARG A 209 2.42 15.21 24.31
N HIS A 210 2.43 14.28 25.26
CA HIS A 210 3.31 14.43 26.38
C HIS A 210 4.71 14.53 25.76
N ARG A 211 5.23 15.75 25.66
CA ARG A 211 6.66 15.98 25.54
C ARG A 211 7.26 15.45 26.86
N ALA A 212 7.37 14.14 27.00
CA ALA A 212 8.34 13.55 27.87
C ALA A 212 9.67 14.20 27.43
N GLY A 213 10.21 15.05 28.27
CA GLY A 213 11.37 15.89 28.02
C GLY A 213 12.66 15.10 27.80
N GLU A 214 12.75 14.45 26.67
CA GLU A 214 13.93 13.78 26.15
C GLU A 214 13.94 13.82 24.63
N ALA A 215 13.72 14.99 24.06
CA ALA A 215 14.36 15.31 22.79
C ALA A 215 15.81 15.71 23.06
N LEU A 216 16.51 15.00 23.95
CA LEU A 216 17.96 14.96 23.92
C LEU A 216 18.32 14.43 22.53
N HIS A 217 19.24 15.08 21.87
CA HIS A 217 19.85 14.75 20.60
C HIS A 217 20.16 13.24 20.53
N ARG A 218 19.15 12.41 20.28
CA ARG A 218 19.43 11.03 19.88
C ARG A 218 20.14 11.16 18.54
N HIS A 219 21.41 10.92 18.57
CA HIS A 219 22.19 10.63 17.34
C HIS A 219 21.41 9.52 16.62
N LEU A 220 20.67 9.91 15.56
CA LEU A 220 19.92 8.97 14.77
C LEU A 220 20.93 8.03 14.11
N GLU A 221 21.09 6.83 14.67
CA GLU A 221 21.97 5.82 14.07
C GLU A 221 21.67 5.70 12.57
N PRO A 222 22.69 5.73 11.70
CA PRO A 222 22.47 5.63 10.27
C PRO A 222 21.81 4.30 9.92
N VAL A 223 20.87 4.34 8.98
CA VAL A 223 20.21 3.13 8.48
C VAL A 223 21.28 2.27 7.79
N PRO A 224 21.38 0.95 8.09
CA PRO A 224 22.37 0.06 7.51
C PRO A 224 22.02 -0.26 6.05
N TRP A 225 22.20 0.71 5.14
CA TRP A 225 21.75 0.62 3.74
C TRP A 225 22.32 -0.60 3.01
N ARG A 226 23.58 -1.02 3.35
CA ARG A 226 24.18 -2.23 2.76
C ARG A 226 23.43 -3.51 3.11
N GLN A 227 22.83 -3.58 4.31
CA GLN A 227 22.04 -4.75 4.73
C GLN A 227 20.64 -4.71 4.13
N LEU A 228 20.09 -3.53 3.82
CA LEU A 228 18.80 -3.35 3.20
C LEU A 228 18.84 -3.45 1.67
N LEU A 229 20.01 -3.33 1.05
CA LEU A 229 20.13 -3.32 -0.41
C LEU A 229 19.49 -4.55 -1.04
N ALA A 230 19.80 -5.76 -0.56
CA ALA A 230 19.24 -6.99 -1.10
C ALA A 230 17.71 -7.09 -0.88
N PRO A 231 17.17 -6.89 0.36
CA PRO A 231 15.72 -6.80 0.53
C PRO A 231 15.06 -5.76 -0.36
N CYS A 232 15.63 -4.57 -0.49
CA CYS A 232 15.06 -3.50 -1.32
C CYS A 232 15.08 -3.85 -2.82
N LEU A 233 16.17 -4.39 -3.35
CA LEU A 233 16.23 -4.81 -4.76
C LEU A 233 15.21 -5.91 -5.07
N VAL A 234 15.09 -6.92 -4.20
CA VAL A 234 14.08 -7.97 -4.35
C VAL A 234 12.66 -7.39 -4.20
N THR A 235 12.47 -6.40 -3.33
CA THR A 235 11.20 -5.70 -3.16
C THR A 235 10.84 -4.86 -4.39
N LEU A 236 11.80 -4.19 -5.01
CA LEU A 236 11.58 -3.45 -6.26
C LEU A 236 11.04 -4.38 -7.34
N PHE A 237 11.71 -5.52 -7.53
CA PHE A 237 11.25 -6.53 -8.48
C PHE A 237 9.90 -7.14 -8.06
N GLY A 238 9.72 -7.45 -6.78
CA GLY A 238 8.44 -7.90 -6.22
C GLY A 238 7.29 -6.91 -6.47
N GLY A 239 7.55 -5.60 -6.37
CA GLY A 239 6.60 -4.55 -6.71
C GLY A 239 6.20 -4.53 -8.19
N ILE A 240 7.18 -4.77 -9.10
CA ILE A 240 6.93 -4.92 -10.53
C ILE A 240 6.01 -6.12 -10.80
N VAL A 241 6.33 -7.29 -10.24
CA VAL A 241 5.54 -8.52 -10.43
C VAL A 241 4.14 -8.38 -9.83
N PHE A 242 4.04 -7.78 -8.63
CA PHE A 242 2.76 -7.56 -7.95
C PHE A 242 1.80 -6.70 -8.77
N TYR A 243 2.30 -5.63 -9.38
CA TYR A 243 1.46 -4.70 -10.12
C TYR A 243 1.22 -5.11 -11.58
N ALA A 244 2.01 -6.03 -12.13
CA ALA A 244 1.93 -6.44 -13.51
C ALA A 244 0.50 -6.87 -13.91
N LEU A 245 -0.08 -7.86 -13.26
CA LEU A 245 -1.45 -8.28 -13.56
C LEU A 245 -2.52 -7.34 -12.96
N LEU A 246 -2.23 -6.58 -11.90
CA LEU A 246 -3.19 -5.61 -11.38
C LEU A 246 -3.54 -4.54 -12.43
N VAL A 247 -2.54 -4.12 -13.21
CA VAL A 247 -2.68 -3.11 -14.26
C VAL A 247 -3.11 -3.75 -15.60
N GLU A 248 -2.39 -4.81 -16.00
CA GLU A 248 -2.47 -5.32 -17.37
C GLU A 248 -3.58 -6.36 -17.58
N LEU A 249 -4.15 -6.92 -16.51
CA LEU A 249 -5.17 -7.97 -16.62
C LEU A 249 -6.40 -7.51 -17.42
N SER A 250 -6.81 -6.25 -17.24
CA SER A 250 -7.93 -5.67 -17.99
C SER A 250 -7.66 -5.59 -19.49
N PHE A 251 -6.43 -5.25 -19.88
CA PHE A 251 -6.01 -5.22 -21.30
C PHE A 251 -5.92 -6.64 -21.89
N VAL A 252 -5.36 -7.60 -21.13
CA VAL A 252 -5.33 -9.01 -21.54
C VAL A 252 -6.73 -9.54 -21.76
N LEU A 253 -7.65 -9.33 -20.83
CA LEU A 253 -9.04 -9.79 -20.93
C LEU A 253 -9.76 -9.15 -22.11
N THR A 254 -9.57 -7.85 -22.34
CA THR A 254 -10.12 -7.16 -23.51
C THR A 254 -9.52 -7.71 -24.81
N GLY A 255 -8.22 -7.98 -24.84
CA GLY A 255 -7.52 -8.55 -25.99
C GLY A 255 -8.01 -9.94 -26.38
N VAL A 256 -8.50 -10.75 -25.44
CA VAL A 256 -9.12 -12.07 -25.70
C VAL A 256 -10.65 -11.98 -25.91
N GLY A 257 -11.20 -10.77 -26.09
CA GLY A 257 -12.60 -10.55 -26.47
C GLY A 257 -13.58 -10.33 -25.30
N VAL A 258 -13.10 -10.15 -24.05
CA VAL A 258 -13.99 -9.83 -22.92
C VAL A 258 -14.32 -8.34 -22.97
N THR A 259 -15.56 -8.00 -23.33
CA THR A 259 -16.05 -6.62 -23.44
C THR A 259 -16.71 -6.09 -22.16
N SER A 260 -17.16 -7.00 -21.28
CA SER A 260 -17.85 -6.64 -20.02
C SER A 260 -16.86 -6.20 -18.94
N THR A 261 -16.87 -4.92 -18.59
CA THR A 261 -16.06 -4.39 -17.47
C THR A 261 -16.44 -5.02 -16.13
N ALA A 262 -17.71 -5.42 -15.95
CA ALA A 262 -18.13 -6.15 -14.75
C ALA A 262 -17.44 -7.53 -14.66
N THR A 263 -17.28 -8.24 -15.79
CA THR A 263 -16.54 -9.50 -15.84
C THR A 263 -15.05 -9.26 -15.56
N ILE A 264 -14.45 -8.23 -16.14
CA ILE A 264 -13.05 -7.84 -15.91
C ILE A 264 -12.84 -7.52 -14.42
N GLY A 265 -13.70 -6.69 -13.84
CA GLY A 265 -13.65 -6.35 -12.43
C GLY A 265 -13.85 -7.55 -11.50
N GLY A 266 -14.74 -8.49 -11.88
CA GLY A 266 -14.95 -9.74 -11.16
C GLY A 266 -13.71 -10.63 -11.10
N ILE A 267 -13.03 -10.83 -12.25
CA ILE A 267 -11.79 -11.60 -12.33
C ILE A 267 -10.66 -10.91 -11.54
N SER A 268 -10.55 -9.58 -11.69
CA SER A 268 -9.59 -8.78 -10.90
C SER A 268 -9.86 -8.88 -9.39
N ALA A 269 -11.12 -8.91 -8.99
CA ALA A 269 -11.52 -9.11 -7.60
C ALA A 269 -11.16 -10.52 -7.09
N ILE A 270 -11.32 -11.57 -7.91
CA ILE A 270 -10.88 -12.94 -7.60
C ILE A 270 -9.35 -12.97 -7.38
N MET A 271 -8.58 -12.33 -8.27
CA MET A 271 -7.13 -12.19 -8.11
C MET A 271 -6.78 -11.47 -6.80
N SER A 272 -7.46 -10.37 -6.48
CA SER A 272 -7.24 -9.61 -5.25
C SER A 272 -7.61 -10.42 -4.00
N LEU A 273 -8.67 -11.22 -4.06
CA LEU A 273 -9.02 -12.14 -2.98
C LEU A 273 -7.93 -13.21 -2.78
N ALA A 274 -7.38 -13.78 -3.86
CA ALA A 274 -6.26 -14.69 -3.78
C ALA A 274 -5.02 -14.03 -3.14
N THR A 275 -4.77 -12.75 -3.45
CA THR A 275 -3.72 -11.95 -2.81
C THR A 275 -3.96 -11.80 -1.30
N ALA A 276 -5.18 -11.51 -0.88
CA ALA A 276 -5.54 -11.42 0.54
C ALA A 276 -5.37 -12.76 1.27
N VAL A 277 -5.75 -13.88 0.64
CA VAL A 277 -5.55 -15.23 1.18
C VAL A 277 -4.07 -15.57 1.28
N GLY A 278 -3.26 -15.23 0.27
CA GLY A 278 -1.80 -15.36 0.30
C GLY A 278 -1.19 -14.62 1.49
N ALA A 279 -1.53 -13.35 1.65
CA ALA A 279 -1.07 -12.53 2.77
C ALA A 279 -1.49 -13.10 4.15
N ALA A 280 -2.72 -13.59 4.28
CA ALA A 280 -3.20 -14.23 5.50
C ALA A 280 -2.45 -15.55 5.81
N THR A 281 -2.06 -16.28 4.79
CA THR A 281 -1.30 -17.54 4.92
C THR A 281 0.10 -17.30 5.49
N PHE A 282 0.68 -16.10 5.27
CA PHE A 282 1.98 -15.73 5.82
C PHE A 282 2.09 -15.93 7.33
N ALA A 283 1.03 -15.67 8.10
CA ALA A 283 1.04 -15.85 9.56
C ALA A 283 1.40 -17.28 9.98
N ARG A 284 1.03 -18.29 9.16
CA ARG A 284 1.38 -19.70 9.40
C ARG A 284 2.76 -20.08 8.84
N LEU A 285 3.20 -19.38 7.80
CA LEU A 285 4.45 -19.65 7.09
C LEU A 285 5.64 -18.81 7.58
N SER A 286 5.43 -17.82 8.44
CA SER A 286 6.49 -16.95 9.01
C SER A 286 7.58 -17.72 9.78
N ARG A 287 7.31 -18.95 10.21
CA ARG A 287 8.30 -19.87 10.80
C ARG A 287 9.39 -20.34 9.83
N TYR A 288 9.19 -20.18 8.53
CA TYR A 288 10.18 -20.52 7.52
C TYR A 288 11.10 -19.32 7.23
N THR A 289 12.21 -19.59 6.56
CA THR A 289 13.19 -18.58 6.19
C THR A 289 12.81 -17.90 4.87
N PRO A 290 13.28 -16.66 4.60
CA PRO A 290 13.12 -16.03 3.29
C PRO A 290 13.63 -16.91 2.14
N ARG A 291 14.69 -17.70 2.39
CA ARG A 291 15.25 -18.64 1.42
C ARG A 291 14.25 -19.71 0.97
N THR A 292 13.35 -20.13 1.85
CA THR A 292 12.33 -21.13 1.53
C THR A 292 11.11 -20.48 0.89
N LEU A 293 10.69 -19.32 1.40
CA LEU A 293 9.46 -18.68 0.95
C LEU A 293 9.60 -17.94 -0.38
N LEU A 294 10.67 -17.16 -0.58
CA LEU A 294 10.83 -16.37 -1.80
C LEU A 294 10.81 -17.19 -3.10
N PRO A 295 11.49 -18.36 -3.19
CA PRO A 295 11.39 -19.22 -4.38
C PRO A 295 9.97 -19.73 -4.64
N ILE A 296 9.21 -20.05 -3.59
CA ILE A 296 7.83 -20.52 -3.72
C ILE A 296 6.92 -19.39 -4.20
N GLU A 297 7.07 -18.20 -3.62
CA GLU A 297 6.28 -17.00 -3.92
C GLU A 297 6.50 -16.53 -5.35
N PHE A 298 7.76 -16.40 -5.76
CA PHE A 298 8.11 -16.08 -7.13
C PHE A 298 7.77 -17.22 -8.10
N GLY A 299 7.90 -18.48 -7.68
CA GLY A 299 7.51 -19.63 -8.50
C GLY A 299 6.02 -19.67 -8.79
N LEU A 300 5.17 -19.41 -7.80
CA LEU A 300 3.72 -19.30 -7.97
C LEU A 300 3.35 -18.12 -8.87
N SER A 301 4.00 -16.97 -8.67
CA SER A 301 3.77 -15.77 -9.50
C SER A 301 4.21 -16.03 -10.94
N ALA A 302 5.35 -16.68 -11.17
CA ALA A 302 5.85 -17.06 -12.48
C ALA A 302 4.89 -18.02 -13.19
N LEU A 303 4.43 -19.06 -12.47
CA LEU A 303 3.44 -20.00 -12.99
C LEU A 303 2.17 -19.26 -13.44
N GLY A 304 1.67 -18.35 -12.62
CA GLY A 304 0.49 -17.54 -12.96
C GLY A 304 0.69 -16.71 -14.21
N LEU A 305 1.82 -15.99 -14.31
CA LEU A 305 2.15 -15.17 -15.50
C LEU A 305 2.29 -16.03 -16.76
N VAL A 306 2.91 -17.22 -16.67
CA VAL A 306 3.05 -18.16 -17.80
C VAL A 306 1.68 -18.71 -18.21
N LEU A 307 0.78 -19.00 -17.29
CA LEU A 307 -0.60 -19.43 -17.61
C LEU A 307 -1.36 -18.32 -18.35
N VAL A 308 -1.24 -17.07 -17.94
CA VAL A 308 -1.87 -15.93 -18.64
C VAL A 308 -1.28 -15.76 -20.04
N PHE A 309 0.02 -15.99 -20.21
CA PHE A 309 0.66 -15.95 -21.52
C PHE A 309 0.22 -17.10 -22.44
N SER A 310 0.13 -18.31 -21.89
CA SER A 310 0.00 -19.54 -22.69
C SER A 310 -1.41 -19.80 -23.25
N SER A 311 -2.42 -19.00 -22.85
CA SER A 311 -3.81 -19.30 -23.20
C SER A 311 -4.65 -18.05 -23.44
N THR A 312 -5.61 -18.17 -24.33
CA THR A 312 -6.70 -17.20 -24.54
C THR A 312 -8.00 -17.62 -23.85
N ALA A 313 -8.02 -18.82 -23.23
CA ALA A 313 -9.19 -19.31 -22.51
C ALA A 313 -9.35 -18.60 -21.17
N LEU A 314 -10.53 -18.01 -20.94
CA LEU A 314 -10.85 -17.25 -19.75
C LEU A 314 -10.60 -18.00 -18.42
N PRO A 315 -10.94 -19.31 -18.29
CA PRO A 315 -10.65 -20.05 -17.06
C PRO A 315 -9.15 -20.17 -16.77
N VAL A 316 -8.31 -20.33 -17.81
CA VAL A 316 -6.86 -20.45 -17.65
C VAL A 316 -6.24 -19.10 -17.24
N ILE A 317 -6.67 -18.01 -17.89
CA ILE A 317 -6.26 -16.65 -17.51
C ILE A 317 -6.66 -16.35 -16.05
N THR A 318 -7.89 -16.70 -15.65
CA THR A 318 -8.37 -16.53 -14.28
C THR A 318 -7.53 -17.34 -13.29
N LEU A 319 -7.22 -18.59 -13.62
CA LEU A 319 -6.35 -19.44 -12.79
C LEU A 319 -4.95 -18.84 -12.66
N GLY A 320 -4.39 -18.33 -13.76
CA GLY A 320 -3.11 -17.61 -13.78
C GLY A 320 -3.14 -16.38 -12.88
N ALA A 321 -4.21 -15.59 -12.93
CA ALA A 321 -4.42 -14.44 -12.05
C ALA A 321 -4.49 -14.85 -10.57
N VAL A 322 -5.15 -15.98 -10.24
CA VAL A 322 -5.20 -16.53 -8.88
C VAL A 322 -3.80 -16.93 -8.38
N PHE A 323 -3.01 -17.65 -9.19
CA PHE A 323 -1.66 -18.04 -8.81
C PHE A 323 -0.75 -16.84 -8.60
N THR A 324 -0.79 -15.87 -9.51
CA THR A 324 -0.02 -14.61 -9.38
C THR A 324 -0.46 -13.84 -8.15
N GLY A 325 -1.77 -13.69 -7.92
CA GLY A 325 -2.31 -13.00 -6.76
C GLY A 325 -1.88 -13.66 -5.45
N PHE A 326 -2.03 -14.98 -5.32
CA PHE A 326 -1.63 -15.72 -4.12
C PHE A 326 -0.12 -15.62 -3.86
N GLY A 327 0.70 -15.81 -4.89
CA GLY A 327 2.16 -15.72 -4.79
C GLY A 327 2.62 -14.32 -4.33
N THR A 328 2.12 -13.27 -4.98
CA THR A 328 2.46 -11.88 -4.64
C THR A 328 1.88 -11.45 -3.29
N GLY A 329 0.71 -11.96 -2.91
CA GLY A 329 0.10 -11.71 -1.61
C GLY A 329 0.95 -12.25 -0.45
N LEU A 330 1.56 -13.41 -0.61
CA LEU A 330 2.49 -14.00 0.36
C LEU A 330 3.85 -13.26 0.33
N LEU A 331 4.29 -12.81 -0.85
CA LEU A 331 5.58 -12.14 -1.06
C LEU A 331 5.72 -10.84 -0.26
N LEU A 332 4.68 -10.00 -0.23
CA LEU A 332 4.77 -8.67 0.39
C LEU A 332 5.09 -8.73 1.89
N PRO A 333 4.39 -9.49 2.74
CA PRO A 333 4.73 -9.60 4.16
C PRO A 333 6.08 -10.31 4.39
N THR A 334 6.47 -11.25 3.52
CA THR A 334 7.79 -11.90 3.57
C THR A 334 8.91 -10.88 3.38
N LEU A 335 8.82 -10.04 2.35
CA LEU A 335 9.81 -9.02 2.04
C LEU A 335 9.89 -7.94 3.12
N LEU A 336 8.74 -7.49 3.64
CA LEU A 336 8.69 -6.52 4.74
C LEU A 336 9.37 -7.08 5.98
N THR A 337 9.01 -8.28 6.38
CA THR A 337 9.57 -8.91 7.59
C THR A 337 11.06 -9.16 7.42
N TRP A 338 11.51 -9.59 6.25
CA TRP A 338 12.93 -9.77 5.93
C TRP A 338 13.72 -8.46 6.03
N ALA A 339 13.17 -7.34 5.57
CA ALA A 339 13.79 -6.02 5.70
C ALA A 339 13.82 -5.54 7.16
N VAL A 340 12.68 -5.65 7.88
CA VAL A 340 12.55 -5.17 9.28
C VAL A 340 13.44 -5.94 10.24
N ASN A 341 13.61 -7.25 10.04
CA ASN A 341 14.49 -8.09 10.88
C ASN A 341 15.99 -7.72 10.77
N ARG A 342 16.37 -6.89 9.79
CA ARG A 342 17.73 -6.36 9.63
C ARG A 342 17.95 -5.00 10.31
N LEU A 343 16.89 -4.45 10.89
CA LEU A 343 16.86 -3.11 11.48
C LEU A 343 16.76 -3.19 12.99
N ARG A 344 17.57 -2.38 13.67
CA ARG A 344 17.40 -2.11 15.10
C ARG A 344 16.10 -1.31 15.32
N PHE A 345 15.57 -1.34 16.51
CA PHE A 345 14.31 -0.69 16.86
C PHE A 345 14.27 0.79 16.43
N GLU A 346 15.36 1.54 16.68
CA GLU A 346 15.50 2.98 16.37
C GLU A 346 15.55 3.24 14.84
N GLN A 347 15.94 2.26 14.05
CA GLN A 347 16.08 2.33 12.59
C GLN A 347 14.82 1.90 11.85
N ARG A 348 13.89 1.18 12.52
CA ARG A 348 12.71 0.54 11.88
C ARG A 348 11.85 1.54 11.11
N GLY A 349 11.56 2.72 11.68
CA GLY A 349 10.72 3.71 11.01
C GLY A 349 11.29 4.17 9.66
N ARG A 350 12.59 4.54 9.64
CA ARG A 350 13.26 5.00 8.42
C ARG A 350 13.53 3.87 7.43
N GLY A 351 13.92 2.71 7.95
CA GLY A 351 14.17 1.54 7.11
C GLY A 351 12.91 0.99 6.45
N THR A 352 11.78 0.97 7.18
CA THR A 352 10.47 0.60 6.62
C THR A 352 10.00 1.63 5.60
N GLY A 353 10.23 2.93 5.83
CA GLY A 353 9.94 3.98 4.85
C GLY A 353 10.72 3.78 3.55
N LEU A 354 12.01 3.43 3.63
CA LEU A 354 12.83 3.12 2.45
C LEU A 354 12.31 1.87 1.72
N TRP A 355 11.97 0.81 2.45
CA TRP A 355 11.40 -0.41 1.88
C TRP A 355 10.07 -0.12 1.17
N THR A 356 9.17 0.63 1.82
CA THR A 356 7.88 1.05 1.24
C THR A 356 8.11 1.87 -0.03
N GLY A 357 9.04 2.83 0.02
CA GLY A 357 9.40 3.63 -1.15
C GLY A 357 9.84 2.75 -2.32
N THR A 358 10.67 1.77 -2.06
CA THR A 358 11.16 0.82 -3.08
C THR A 358 10.02 -0.02 -3.67
N LEU A 359 9.09 -0.50 -2.84
CA LEU A 359 7.91 -1.25 -3.30
C LEU A 359 7.06 -0.43 -4.27
N PHE A 360 6.71 0.79 -3.87
CA PHE A 360 5.84 1.67 -4.67
C PHE A 360 6.52 2.17 -5.96
N ILE A 361 7.86 2.38 -5.94
CA ILE A 361 8.62 2.64 -7.17
C ILE A 361 8.56 1.43 -8.12
N GLY A 362 8.67 0.20 -7.61
CA GLY A 362 8.48 -1.02 -8.40
C GLY A 362 7.10 -1.09 -9.03
N GLN A 363 6.05 -0.76 -8.29
CA GLN A 363 4.67 -0.70 -8.80
C GLN A 363 4.53 0.32 -9.94
N PHE A 364 5.11 1.51 -9.80
CA PHE A 364 5.10 2.53 -10.85
C PHE A 364 5.85 2.09 -12.11
N LEU A 365 7.00 1.44 -11.94
CA LEU A 365 7.83 0.97 -13.06
C LEU A 365 7.20 -0.21 -13.82
N SER A 366 6.29 -0.96 -13.21
CA SER A 366 5.71 -2.18 -13.76
C SER A 366 5.13 -1.99 -15.17
N PRO A 367 4.16 -1.11 -15.41
CA PRO A 367 3.58 -0.94 -16.75
C PRO A 367 4.58 -0.34 -17.75
N ILE A 368 5.50 0.51 -17.31
CA ILE A 368 6.53 1.10 -18.20
C ILE A 368 7.45 0.01 -18.75
N LEU A 369 7.89 -0.90 -17.87
CA LEU A 369 8.72 -2.03 -18.26
C LEU A 369 7.96 -3.01 -19.17
N LEU A 370 6.70 -3.30 -18.83
CA LEU A 370 5.86 -4.18 -19.66
C LEU A 370 5.58 -3.58 -21.04
N ALA A 371 5.32 -2.28 -21.13
CA ALA A 371 5.16 -1.60 -22.42
C ALA A 371 6.46 -1.68 -23.26
N ALA A 372 7.63 -1.45 -22.65
CA ALA A 372 8.91 -1.55 -23.33
C ALA A 372 9.20 -2.98 -23.80
N ILE A 373 8.92 -4.00 -22.98
CA ILE A 373 9.06 -5.41 -23.39
C ILE A 373 8.06 -5.75 -24.49
N SER A 374 6.79 -5.33 -24.38
CA SER A 374 5.72 -5.58 -25.33
C SER A 374 6.07 -5.07 -26.74
N ALA A 375 6.70 -3.90 -26.83
CA ALA A 375 7.18 -3.35 -28.10
C ALA A 375 8.26 -4.23 -28.75
N GLY A 376 9.08 -4.93 -27.94
CA GLY A 376 10.13 -5.81 -28.44
C GLY A 376 9.69 -7.22 -28.79
N VAL A 377 8.63 -7.74 -28.15
CA VAL A 377 8.19 -9.15 -28.29
C VAL A 377 6.85 -9.30 -29.03
N GLY A 378 6.28 -8.20 -29.52
CA GLY A 378 5.08 -8.24 -30.38
C GLY A 378 3.75 -8.32 -29.63
N GLY A 379 3.69 -7.87 -28.38
CA GLY A 379 2.41 -7.73 -27.65
C GLY A 379 2.49 -7.95 -26.15
N LEU A 380 1.38 -7.62 -25.47
CA LEU A 380 1.29 -7.63 -24.02
C LEU A 380 1.36 -9.05 -23.42
N GLN A 381 0.63 -10.02 -23.99
CA GLN A 381 0.68 -11.40 -23.48
C GLN A 381 2.08 -12.02 -23.58
N PRO A 382 2.83 -11.91 -24.73
CA PRO A 382 4.24 -12.28 -24.77
C PRO A 382 5.10 -11.56 -23.75
N ALA A 383 4.87 -10.26 -23.48
CA ALA A 383 5.62 -9.50 -22.47
C ALA A 383 5.40 -10.07 -21.04
N LEU A 384 4.17 -10.47 -20.72
CA LEU A 384 3.86 -11.16 -19.46
C LEU A 384 4.54 -12.53 -19.37
N GLY A 385 4.66 -13.24 -20.51
CA GLY A 385 5.43 -14.49 -20.60
C GLY A 385 6.90 -14.28 -20.27
N VAL A 386 7.53 -13.23 -20.85
CA VAL A 386 8.92 -12.84 -20.54
C VAL A 386 9.07 -12.51 -19.07
N LEU A 387 8.15 -11.70 -18.51
CA LEU A 387 8.17 -11.39 -17.08
C LEU A 387 8.01 -12.67 -16.24
N GLY A 388 7.18 -13.62 -16.68
CA GLY A 388 7.02 -14.92 -16.02
C GLY A 388 8.33 -15.72 -15.99
N VAL A 389 9.06 -15.78 -17.11
CA VAL A 389 10.39 -16.42 -17.19
C VAL A 389 11.40 -15.71 -16.28
N VAL A 390 11.46 -14.38 -16.32
CA VAL A 390 12.35 -13.59 -15.44
C VAL A 390 12.01 -13.83 -13.97
N THR A 391 10.71 -13.94 -13.63
CA THR A 391 10.25 -14.24 -12.27
C THR A 391 10.63 -15.66 -11.84
N ALA A 392 10.58 -16.64 -12.75
CA ALA A 392 11.09 -18.00 -12.48
C ALA A 392 12.61 -18.02 -12.25
N VAL A 393 13.36 -17.27 -13.04
CA VAL A 393 14.80 -17.08 -12.83
C VAL A 393 15.09 -16.39 -11.48
N ALA A 394 14.26 -15.40 -11.09
CA ALA A 394 14.37 -14.78 -9.77
C ALA A 394 14.07 -15.78 -8.64
N ALA A 395 13.11 -16.68 -8.81
CA ALA A 395 12.87 -17.77 -7.86
C ALA A 395 14.10 -18.67 -7.67
N LEU A 396 14.77 -19.05 -8.76
CA LEU A 396 16.01 -19.86 -8.72
C LEU A 396 17.18 -19.08 -8.11
N THR A 397 17.34 -17.80 -8.47
CA THR A 397 18.40 -16.96 -7.92
C THR A 397 18.22 -16.70 -6.42
N THR A 398 17.01 -16.51 -5.94
CA THR A 398 16.74 -16.38 -4.49
C THR A 398 17.08 -17.68 -3.75
N LEU A 399 16.81 -18.83 -4.34
CA LEU A 399 17.21 -20.12 -3.78
C LEU A 399 18.74 -20.25 -3.63
N LEU A 400 19.50 -19.70 -4.58
CA LEU A 400 20.96 -19.80 -4.61
C LEU A 400 21.64 -18.72 -3.76
N LEU A 401 21.21 -17.47 -3.89
CA LEU A 401 21.86 -16.32 -3.28
C LEU A 401 21.50 -16.10 -1.81
N VAL A 402 20.27 -16.43 -1.42
CA VAL A 402 19.83 -16.31 -0.01
C VAL A 402 20.37 -17.47 0.86
N ARG A 403 21.26 -18.29 0.32
CA ARG A 403 21.91 -19.45 0.99
C ARG A 403 22.54 -19.12 2.35
N ARG A 404 22.95 -17.87 2.59
CA ARG A 404 23.67 -17.45 3.81
C ARG A 404 22.79 -16.98 4.97
N ASN A 405 21.48 -16.77 4.79
CA ASN A 405 20.58 -16.28 5.85
C ASN A 405 19.60 -17.37 6.27
N ASN A 406 19.99 -18.15 7.28
CA ASN A 406 19.14 -19.19 7.89
C ASN A 406 18.22 -18.67 9.00
N GLU A 407 18.05 -17.34 9.12
CA GLU A 407 17.21 -16.75 10.15
C GLU A 407 15.73 -16.89 9.79
N ARG A 408 14.96 -17.48 10.72
CA ARG A 408 13.49 -17.54 10.62
C ARG A 408 12.91 -16.14 10.65
N LEU A 409 11.77 -15.94 9.99
CA LEU A 409 11.09 -14.63 9.95
C LEU A 409 10.40 -14.29 11.28
N ASP A 410 10.06 -15.29 12.10
CA ASP A 410 9.39 -15.11 13.39
C ASP A 410 10.32 -14.71 14.54
N VAL A 411 11.65 -14.74 14.32
CA VAL A 411 12.64 -14.34 15.34
C VAL A 411 12.94 -12.85 15.23
N THR A 412 12.38 -12.07 16.14
CA THR A 412 12.80 -10.67 16.33
C THR A 412 14.17 -10.65 17.02
N ARG A 413 15.15 -9.98 16.43
CA ARG A 413 16.39 -9.61 17.15
C ARG A 413 16.01 -8.55 18.18
N ASP A 414 16.17 -8.88 19.47
CA ASP A 414 16.07 -7.95 20.60
C ASP A 414 17.13 -6.85 20.51
#